data_783fa00ae4cf35c67d8a3a7a16613a6d
#
_entry.id   783fa00ae4cf35c67d8a3a7a16613a6d
#
_cell.length_a   1.000
_cell.length_b   1.000
_cell.length_c   1.000
_cell.angle_alpha   90.00
_cell.angle_beta   90.00
_cell.angle_gamma   90.00
#
_symmetry.space_group_name_H-M   'P 1'
#
loop_
_entity.id
_entity.type
_entity.pdbx_description
1 polymer ?
#
loop_
_entity_poly.entity_id
_entity_poly.type
_entity_poly.pdbx_seq_one_letter_code
_entity_poly.pdbx_strand_id
1 'polypeptide(L)'
;MLISSLIVSYIAFHSTQTATEQNIQTYFDFRVREAIKLIENRVVSYEEALRGTGGLFKASERVSREEFKRYVSSLRLEDHFPGIQGLGFSILIPSASKKKHVDAIRKEGFPAYSIYPKGKREVYSSIIYLEPFSDRNLRAFGYDMFSEKVRHNAMQRAIDSDNMSLSGKVRLVQESGNNEQAGFLMYLPIYERDKPHTLITERQENIIGWAYSVFRMNDFMRGVHGEYANDLDIDIFDGEVISYETLMYDSNESLSLGEPLNSKAYKIYPITVVDHVWTIRIRPLPTFNLRVDTDQPIMVALVGSAASIALTLIVWLLLTGRARALHDSLHDTLTGLPNRKLFIDRLQQSLLIASREKGSLSILFIDMDEFKPINDSFGHSVGDLVLSEVAQRIKSCLRESGTVARIGGDEFIVLLPTTKTKQDASEVAEKIRHALSMPFELAKQSLRISSSIGAATYPEHGSDEAMLIKNADAAMYCAKNDGRNNVRIYQPNMNAG
;
A
#
# COMPACT_ATOMS: atom_id res chain seq x y z
N MET A 1 -14.39 19.07 -7.67
CA MET A 1 -13.95 18.81 -6.30
C MET A 1 -13.66 17.32 -6.05
N LEU A 2 -14.61 16.40 -6.29
CA LEU A 2 -14.38 14.96 -6.13
C LEU A 2 -13.19 14.46 -6.98
N ILE A 3 -13.13 14.83 -8.26
CA ILE A 3 -12.04 14.42 -9.17
C ILE A 3 -10.68 14.93 -8.66
N SER A 4 -10.59 16.18 -8.22
CA SER A 4 -9.33 16.76 -7.73
C SER A 4 -8.86 16.10 -6.42
N SER A 5 -9.77 15.78 -5.50
CA SER A 5 -9.41 15.08 -4.26
C SER A 5 -9.03 13.62 -4.50
N LEU A 6 -9.67 12.93 -5.46
CA LEU A 6 -9.26 11.57 -5.86
C LEU A 6 -7.90 11.55 -6.57
N ILE A 7 -7.56 12.57 -7.35
CA ILE A 7 -6.22 12.70 -7.93
C ILE A 7 -5.16 12.83 -6.83
N VAL A 8 -5.41 13.63 -5.80
CA VAL A 8 -4.49 13.74 -4.65
C VAL A 8 -4.34 12.39 -3.93
N SER A 9 -5.45 11.69 -3.70
CA SER A 9 -5.42 10.34 -3.09
C SER A 9 -4.65 9.34 -3.96
N TYR A 10 -4.79 9.40 -5.26
CA TYR A 10 -4.04 8.56 -6.21
C TYR A 10 -2.54 8.86 -6.19
N ILE A 11 -2.15 10.16 -6.17
CA ILE A 11 -0.74 10.55 -6.07
C ILE A 11 -0.15 10.05 -4.74
N ALA A 12 -0.87 10.20 -3.63
CA ALA A 12 -0.44 9.71 -2.32
C ALA A 12 -0.29 8.17 -2.32
N PHE A 13 -1.25 7.44 -2.88
CA PHE A 13 -1.17 5.99 -3.07
C PHE A 13 0.08 5.60 -3.86
N HIS A 14 0.29 6.20 -5.02
CA HIS A 14 1.44 5.86 -5.88
C HIS A 14 2.78 6.18 -5.21
N SER A 15 2.86 7.33 -4.52
CA SER A 15 4.05 7.70 -3.75
C SER A 15 4.34 6.69 -2.63
N THR A 16 3.31 6.28 -1.88
CA THR A 16 3.45 5.30 -0.80
C THR A 16 3.81 3.92 -1.35
N GLN A 17 3.23 3.51 -2.48
CA GLN A 17 3.56 2.25 -3.16
C GLN A 17 5.04 2.21 -3.55
N THR A 18 5.54 3.26 -4.21
CA THR A 18 6.95 3.35 -4.60
C THR A 18 7.88 3.31 -3.38
N ALA A 19 7.53 4.01 -2.30
CA ALA A 19 8.30 3.99 -1.06
C ALA A 19 8.30 2.59 -0.42
N THR A 20 7.16 1.90 -0.41
CA THR A 20 7.05 0.52 0.11
C THR A 20 7.91 -0.44 -0.71
N GLU A 21 7.87 -0.36 -2.04
CA GLU A 21 8.71 -1.19 -2.93
C GLU A 21 10.20 -0.94 -2.69
N GLN A 22 10.62 0.31 -2.49
CA GLN A 22 12.00 0.66 -2.14
C GLN A 22 12.41 0.12 -0.78
N ASN A 23 11.52 0.19 0.21
CA ASN A 23 11.76 -0.36 1.55
C ASN A 23 11.93 -1.88 1.52
N ILE A 24 11.06 -2.60 0.77
CA ILE A 24 11.17 -4.05 0.55
C ILE A 24 12.53 -4.38 -0.06
N GLN A 25 12.94 -3.66 -1.12
CA GLN A 25 14.21 -3.89 -1.78
C GLN A 25 15.40 -3.61 -0.84
N THR A 26 15.36 -2.52 -0.09
CA THR A 26 16.42 -2.14 0.85
C THR A 26 16.56 -3.18 1.98
N TYR A 27 15.43 -3.63 2.52
CA TYR A 27 15.41 -4.68 3.54
C TYR A 27 15.90 -6.01 2.99
N PHE A 28 15.51 -6.39 1.77
CA PHE A 28 16.01 -7.59 1.11
C PHE A 28 17.54 -7.52 0.92
N ASP A 29 18.06 -6.42 0.40
CA ASP A 29 19.51 -6.24 0.19
C ASP A 29 20.30 -6.25 1.52
N PHE A 30 19.69 -5.75 2.59
CA PHE A 30 20.25 -5.84 3.94
C PHE A 30 20.35 -7.31 4.40
N ARG A 31 19.24 -8.07 4.28
CA ARG A 31 19.19 -9.48 4.68
C ARG A 31 20.16 -10.36 3.87
N VAL A 32 20.27 -10.10 2.58
CA VAL A 32 21.25 -10.79 1.72
C VAL A 32 22.68 -10.54 2.19
N ARG A 33 23.04 -9.27 2.44
CA ARG A 33 24.37 -8.93 2.95
C ARG A 33 24.65 -9.58 4.31
N GLU A 34 23.67 -9.62 5.18
CA GLU A 34 23.79 -10.29 6.48
C GLU A 34 24.07 -11.78 6.32
N ALA A 35 23.31 -12.49 5.49
CA ALA A 35 23.51 -13.91 5.21
C ALA A 35 24.90 -14.20 4.62
N ILE A 36 25.32 -13.42 3.62
CA ILE A 36 26.65 -13.53 3.02
C ILE A 36 27.73 -13.28 4.07
N LYS A 37 27.58 -12.25 4.90
CA LYS A 37 28.56 -11.92 5.94
C LYS A 37 28.69 -13.01 7.02
N LEU A 38 27.57 -13.66 7.36
CA LEU A 38 27.59 -14.80 8.27
C LEU A 38 28.36 -15.99 7.67
N ILE A 39 28.19 -16.27 6.37
CA ILE A 39 28.95 -17.29 5.64
C ILE A 39 30.45 -16.96 5.67
N GLU A 40 30.83 -15.74 5.28
CA GLU A 40 32.21 -15.27 5.27
C GLU A 40 32.87 -15.37 6.65
N ASN A 41 32.21 -14.84 7.69
CA ASN A 41 32.74 -14.88 9.06
C ASN A 41 32.96 -16.32 9.54
N ARG A 42 32.04 -17.24 9.18
CA ARG A 42 32.16 -18.65 9.52
C ARG A 42 33.37 -19.29 8.84
N VAL A 43 33.58 -18.98 7.56
CA VAL A 43 34.75 -19.44 6.81
C VAL A 43 36.03 -18.94 7.46
N VAL A 44 36.12 -17.65 7.80
CA VAL A 44 37.32 -17.11 8.49
C VAL A 44 37.62 -17.82 9.80
N SER A 45 36.58 -18.09 10.61
CA SER A 45 36.79 -18.86 11.86
C SER A 45 37.35 -20.27 11.61
N TYR A 46 36.93 -20.88 10.50
CA TYR A 46 37.44 -22.22 10.13
C TYR A 46 38.85 -22.16 9.57
N GLU A 47 39.20 -21.12 8.83
CA GLU A 47 40.57 -20.87 8.42
C GLU A 47 41.49 -20.73 9.63
N GLU A 48 41.10 -20.00 10.67
CA GLU A 48 41.87 -19.83 11.89
C GLU A 48 42.09 -21.17 12.63
N ALA A 49 41.05 -22.00 12.76
CA ALA A 49 41.15 -23.31 13.35
C ALA A 49 42.13 -24.20 12.57
N LEU A 50 42.08 -24.15 11.22
CA LEU A 50 42.97 -24.91 10.37
C LEU A 50 44.41 -24.37 10.40
N ARG A 51 44.60 -23.04 10.45
CA ARG A 51 45.93 -22.42 10.66
C ARG A 51 46.55 -22.84 11.99
N GLY A 52 45.74 -22.85 13.06
CA GLY A 52 46.18 -23.38 14.35
C GLY A 52 46.63 -24.86 14.28
N THR A 53 45.88 -25.67 13.52
CA THR A 53 46.26 -27.08 13.26
C THR A 53 47.59 -27.15 12.49
N GLY A 54 47.80 -26.32 11.47
CA GLY A 54 49.08 -26.21 10.77
C GLY A 54 50.23 -25.76 11.68
N GLY A 55 49.92 -24.83 12.62
CA GLY A 55 50.86 -24.38 13.63
C GLY A 55 51.40 -25.52 14.53
N LEU A 56 50.53 -26.47 14.89
CA LEU A 56 50.95 -27.67 15.66
C LEU A 56 52.05 -28.42 14.90
N PHE A 57 51.89 -28.67 13.60
CA PHE A 57 52.86 -29.38 12.78
C PHE A 57 54.16 -28.54 12.57
N LYS A 58 54.08 -27.25 12.45
CA LYS A 58 55.24 -26.36 12.29
C LYS A 58 56.07 -26.24 13.58
N ALA A 59 55.40 -26.29 14.75
CA ALA A 59 56.06 -26.10 16.05
C ALA A 59 56.63 -27.41 16.62
N SER A 60 56.20 -28.58 16.14
CA SER A 60 56.60 -29.89 16.67
C SER A 60 57.54 -30.57 15.69
N GLU A 61 58.56 -31.26 16.21
CA GLU A 61 59.43 -32.12 15.37
C GLU A 61 58.70 -33.33 14.82
N ARG A 62 57.77 -33.86 15.60
CA ARG A 62 56.89 -34.97 15.22
C ARG A 62 55.59 -34.81 16.00
N VAL A 63 54.48 -34.81 15.30
CA VAL A 63 53.14 -34.84 15.91
C VAL A 63 52.71 -36.30 16.07
N SER A 64 52.47 -36.72 17.28
CA SER A 64 51.93 -38.05 17.57
C SER A 64 50.40 -38.03 17.46
N ARG A 65 49.75 -39.22 17.32
CA ARG A 65 48.26 -39.33 17.31
C ARG A 65 47.64 -38.76 18.56
N GLU A 66 48.26 -39.01 19.72
CA GLU A 66 47.74 -38.56 21.01
C GLU A 66 47.85 -37.03 21.18
N GLU A 67 48.93 -36.41 20.68
CA GLU A 67 49.09 -34.98 20.65
C GLU A 67 48.07 -34.33 19.71
N PHE A 68 47.92 -34.90 18.50
CA PHE A 68 46.92 -34.43 17.56
C PHE A 68 45.50 -34.52 18.13
N LYS A 69 45.14 -35.67 18.73
CA LYS A 69 43.87 -35.86 19.39
C LYS A 69 43.63 -34.86 20.52
N ARG A 70 44.60 -34.66 21.42
CA ARG A 70 44.51 -33.70 22.53
C ARG A 70 44.33 -32.28 22.01
N TYR A 71 45.07 -31.91 20.97
CA TYR A 71 44.94 -30.59 20.33
C TYR A 71 43.52 -30.40 19.76
N VAL A 72 43.02 -31.30 18.91
CA VAL A 72 41.70 -31.17 18.31
C VAL A 72 40.59 -31.19 19.36
N SER A 73 40.73 -32.06 20.38
CA SER A 73 39.76 -32.10 21.51
C SER A 73 39.71 -30.76 22.26
N SER A 74 40.85 -30.04 22.37
CA SER A 74 40.90 -28.73 23.04
C SER A 74 40.15 -27.62 22.26
N LEU A 75 39.98 -27.80 20.95
CA LEU A 75 39.24 -26.86 20.09
C LEU A 75 37.71 -26.94 20.29
N ARG A 76 37.19 -28.05 20.86
CA ARG A 76 35.77 -28.28 21.10
C ARG A 76 34.95 -28.04 19.83
N LEU A 77 35.28 -28.78 18.75
CA LEU A 77 34.74 -28.56 17.40
C LEU A 77 33.21 -28.48 17.37
N GLU A 78 32.53 -29.34 18.11
CA GLU A 78 31.06 -29.41 18.15
C GLU A 78 30.43 -28.13 18.72
N ASP A 79 31.09 -27.48 19.70
CA ASP A 79 30.61 -26.30 20.38
C ASP A 79 30.89 -25.00 19.59
N HIS A 80 32.11 -24.92 19.02
CA HIS A 80 32.62 -23.65 18.48
C HIS A 80 32.68 -23.58 16.95
N PHE A 81 32.67 -24.73 16.28
CA PHE A 81 32.86 -24.83 14.82
C PHE A 81 31.78 -25.72 14.16
N PRO A 82 30.51 -25.32 14.22
CA PRO A 82 29.40 -26.10 13.67
C PRO A 82 29.60 -26.35 12.18
N GLY A 83 29.46 -27.63 11.75
CA GLY A 83 29.66 -28.05 10.35
C GLY A 83 31.02 -28.65 10.06
N ILE A 84 32.04 -28.45 10.91
CA ILE A 84 33.28 -29.22 10.82
C ILE A 84 33.01 -30.67 11.26
N GLN A 85 33.19 -31.62 10.34
CA GLN A 85 33.08 -33.03 10.64
C GLN A 85 34.34 -33.58 11.30
N GLY A 86 35.48 -32.94 11.06
CA GLY A 86 36.74 -33.29 11.65
C GLY A 86 37.91 -32.50 11.08
N LEU A 87 38.95 -32.43 11.87
CA LEU A 87 40.29 -31.97 11.47
C LEU A 87 41.19 -33.16 11.25
N GLY A 88 42.03 -33.11 10.22
CA GLY A 88 42.91 -34.21 9.89
C GLY A 88 44.23 -33.77 9.28
N PHE A 89 45.08 -34.78 9.08
CA PHE A 89 46.34 -34.63 8.33
C PHE A 89 46.46 -35.75 7.30
N SER A 90 46.70 -35.33 6.05
CA SER A 90 46.97 -36.24 4.94
C SER A 90 48.42 -36.13 4.55
N ILE A 91 49.16 -37.21 4.65
CA ILE A 91 50.58 -37.24 4.32
C ILE A 91 50.82 -37.55 2.84
N LEU A 92 51.80 -36.88 2.23
CA LEU A 92 52.25 -37.17 0.86
C LEU A 92 53.22 -38.37 0.89
N ILE A 93 53.02 -39.37 0.03
CA ILE A 93 53.76 -40.60 0.01
C ILE A 93 54.25 -40.93 -1.40
N PRO A 94 55.53 -40.81 -1.70
CA PRO A 94 56.11 -41.32 -2.96
C PRO A 94 55.89 -42.83 -3.10
N SER A 95 55.67 -43.29 -4.32
CA SER A 95 55.37 -44.69 -4.62
C SER A 95 56.42 -45.67 -4.02
N ALA A 96 57.70 -45.29 -4.08
CA ALA A 96 58.79 -46.09 -3.50
C ALA A 96 58.65 -46.29 -1.98
N SER A 97 58.06 -45.33 -1.27
CA SER A 97 57.91 -45.35 0.20
C SER A 97 56.62 -45.99 0.69
N LYS A 98 55.67 -46.32 -0.21
CA LYS A 98 54.32 -46.77 0.14
C LYS A 98 54.31 -47.99 1.07
N LYS A 99 55.11 -49.04 0.73
CA LYS A 99 55.19 -50.26 1.55
C LYS A 99 55.70 -49.96 2.97
N LYS A 100 56.80 -49.20 3.05
CA LYS A 100 57.39 -48.82 4.35
C LYS A 100 56.40 -48.03 5.20
N HIS A 101 55.62 -47.09 4.58
CA HIS A 101 54.60 -46.31 5.27
C HIS A 101 53.48 -47.21 5.80
N VAL A 102 52.91 -48.10 4.97
CA VAL A 102 51.82 -49.00 5.39
C VAL A 102 52.29 -49.88 6.54
N ASP A 103 53.49 -50.45 6.45
CA ASP A 103 54.04 -51.29 7.50
C ASP A 103 54.29 -50.56 8.84
N ALA A 104 54.68 -49.29 8.76
CA ALA A 104 54.83 -48.39 9.91
C ALA A 104 53.50 -48.16 10.64
N ILE A 105 52.42 -47.72 9.89
CA ILE A 105 51.10 -47.48 10.48
C ILE A 105 50.47 -48.76 11.06
N ARG A 106 50.70 -49.91 10.43
CA ARG A 106 50.25 -51.18 10.98
C ARG A 106 50.94 -51.57 12.34
N LYS A 107 52.23 -51.22 12.47
CA LYS A 107 52.93 -51.34 13.72
C LYS A 107 52.49 -50.42 14.84
N GLU A 108 51.87 -49.25 14.46
CA GLU A 108 51.27 -48.33 15.42
C GLU A 108 49.94 -48.87 16.01
N GLY A 109 49.50 -50.05 15.65
CA GLY A 109 48.24 -50.66 16.17
C GLY A 109 47.11 -50.72 15.22
N PHE A 110 47.29 -50.42 13.90
CA PHE A 110 46.27 -50.46 12.87
C PHE A 110 46.54 -51.60 11.85
N PRO A 111 46.40 -52.86 12.20
CA PRO A 111 46.77 -53.94 11.30
C PRO A 111 46.03 -54.04 10.00
N ALA A 112 44.77 -53.48 9.93
CA ALA A 112 43.94 -53.41 8.74
C ALA A 112 44.25 -52.21 7.84
N TYR A 113 45.17 -51.35 8.24
CA TYR A 113 45.45 -50.11 7.47
C TYR A 113 45.94 -50.44 6.06
N SER A 114 45.40 -49.75 5.09
CA SER A 114 45.81 -49.76 3.68
C SER A 114 45.47 -48.48 3.01
N ILE A 115 46.22 -48.09 2.01
CA ILE A 115 45.91 -46.92 1.18
C ILE A 115 44.90 -47.33 0.10
N TYR A 116 43.78 -46.62 0.04
CA TYR A 116 42.71 -46.86 -0.92
C TYR A 116 42.20 -45.58 -1.56
N PRO A 117 41.61 -45.60 -2.76
CA PRO A 117 41.36 -46.80 -3.58
C PRO A 117 42.64 -47.40 -4.12
N LYS A 118 42.59 -48.72 -4.40
CA LYS A 118 43.74 -49.41 -4.99
C LYS A 118 44.09 -48.82 -6.35
N GLY A 119 45.38 -48.83 -6.69
CA GLY A 119 45.87 -48.33 -7.98
C GLY A 119 47.35 -48.00 -7.90
N LYS A 120 48.05 -47.97 -9.06
CA LYS A 120 49.44 -47.51 -9.17
C LYS A 120 49.46 -46.03 -9.46
N ARG A 121 50.17 -45.26 -8.66
CA ARG A 121 50.37 -43.80 -8.79
C ARG A 121 51.81 -43.47 -8.46
N GLU A 122 52.36 -42.45 -9.00
CA GLU A 122 53.70 -41.94 -8.68
C GLU A 122 53.76 -41.43 -7.23
N VAL A 123 52.69 -40.77 -6.84
CA VAL A 123 52.54 -40.20 -5.49
C VAL A 123 51.15 -40.55 -4.96
N TYR A 124 51.05 -40.84 -3.71
CA TYR A 124 49.83 -41.08 -2.93
C TYR A 124 49.68 -40.01 -1.88
N SER A 125 48.47 -39.62 -1.55
CA SER A 125 48.18 -38.97 -0.30
C SER A 125 47.44 -39.98 0.62
N SER A 126 47.61 -39.89 1.92
CA SER A 126 46.88 -40.78 2.81
C SER A 126 46.46 -40.05 4.09
N ILE A 127 45.21 -40.18 4.45
CA ILE A 127 44.72 -39.68 5.72
C ILE A 127 45.29 -40.56 6.83
N ILE A 128 46.18 -39.98 7.68
CA ILE A 128 46.79 -40.67 8.82
C ILE A 128 46.27 -40.12 10.15
N TYR A 129 45.82 -38.89 10.22
CA TYR A 129 45.15 -38.32 11.38
C TYR A 129 43.79 -37.79 10.97
N LEU A 130 42.77 -38.00 11.79
CA LEU A 130 41.44 -37.45 11.65
C LEU A 130 40.73 -37.50 13.02
N GLU A 131 40.38 -36.36 13.55
CA GLU A 131 39.69 -36.28 14.84
C GLU A 131 38.38 -35.51 14.68
N PRO A 132 37.29 -35.94 15.33
CA PRO A 132 37.21 -37.13 16.20
C PRO A 132 37.39 -38.44 15.42
N PHE A 133 38.21 -39.35 15.98
CA PHE A 133 38.49 -40.65 15.36
C PHE A 133 37.43 -41.67 15.78
N SER A 134 36.20 -41.47 15.35
CA SER A 134 35.03 -42.29 15.69
C SER A 134 34.05 -42.36 14.52
N ASP A 135 33.07 -43.21 14.61
CA ASP A 135 31.91 -43.34 13.75
C ASP A 135 32.27 -43.32 12.25
N ARG A 136 31.64 -42.39 11.51
CA ARG A 136 31.81 -42.21 10.06
C ARG A 136 33.24 -41.82 9.66
N ASN A 137 33.97 -41.13 10.52
CA ASN A 137 35.32 -40.65 10.22
C ASN A 137 36.31 -41.80 10.08
N LEU A 138 36.09 -42.95 10.76
CA LEU A 138 36.93 -44.14 10.61
C LEU A 138 37.02 -44.64 9.16
N ARG A 139 36.00 -44.40 8.35
CA ARG A 139 35.98 -44.79 6.94
C ARG A 139 36.98 -44.02 6.09
N ALA A 140 37.37 -42.81 6.49
CA ALA A 140 38.32 -41.99 5.74
C ALA A 140 39.79 -42.34 6.05
N PHE A 141 40.08 -43.14 7.10
CA PHE A 141 41.43 -43.50 7.47
C PHE A 141 42.10 -44.35 6.39
N GLY A 142 43.20 -43.87 5.83
CA GLY A 142 43.92 -44.50 4.71
C GLY A 142 43.42 -44.06 3.31
N TYR A 143 42.43 -43.20 3.22
CA TYR A 143 41.95 -42.69 1.93
C TYR A 143 43.00 -41.83 1.25
N ASP A 144 43.23 -42.10 -0.04
CA ASP A 144 44.10 -41.34 -0.92
C ASP A 144 43.32 -40.20 -1.58
N MET A 145 43.44 -38.99 -1.03
CA MET A 145 42.71 -37.82 -1.54
C MET A 145 43.14 -37.40 -2.95
N PHE A 146 44.39 -37.69 -3.35
CA PHE A 146 44.86 -37.46 -4.72
C PHE A 146 44.21 -38.34 -5.77
N SER A 147 43.57 -39.39 -5.35
CA SER A 147 42.83 -40.30 -6.25
C SER A 147 41.60 -39.64 -6.88
N GLU A 148 41.11 -38.55 -6.30
CA GLU A 148 39.92 -37.86 -6.76
C GLU A 148 40.29 -36.45 -7.21
N LYS A 149 39.84 -36.09 -8.45
CA LYS A 149 40.29 -34.90 -9.18
C LYS A 149 39.99 -33.57 -8.48
N VAL A 150 38.80 -33.42 -7.87
CA VAL A 150 38.39 -32.17 -7.21
C VAL A 150 39.28 -31.90 -5.99
N ARG A 151 39.53 -32.94 -5.15
CA ARG A 151 40.43 -32.84 -4.01
C ARG A 151 41.84 -32.58 -4.45
N HIS A 152 42.37 -33.35 -5.44
CA HIS A 152 43.71 -33.20 -5.99
C HIS A 152 43.96 -31.77 -6.44
N ASN A 153 43.06 -31.20 -7.22
CA ASN A 153 43.20 -29.82 -7.73
C ASN A 153 43.30 -28.80 -6.57
N ALA A 154 42.50 -28.93 -5.53
CA ALA A 154 42.57 -28.05 -4.37
C ALA A 154 43.86 -28.21 -3.58
N MET A 155 44.29 -29.45 -3.36
CA MET A 155 45.54 -29.77 -2.66
C MET A 155 46.75 -29.23 -3.45
N GLN A 156 46.71 -29.30 -4.79
CA GLN A 156 47.77 -28.73 -5.64
C GLN A 156 47.77 -27.20 -5.60
N ARG A 157 46.61 -26.57 -5.68
CA ARG A 157 46.54 -25.11 -5.52
C ARG A 157 47.07 -24.63 -4.17
N ALA A 158 46.80 -25.37 -3.11
CA ALA A 158 47.34 -25.07 -1.80
C ALA A 158 48.89 -25.07 -1.78
N ILE A 159 49.52 -26.07 -2.43
CA ILE A 159 51.00 -26.11 -2.58
C ILE A 159 51.47 -24.90 -3.39
N ASP A 160 50.88 -24.69 -4.58
CA ASP A 160 51.35 -23.69 -5.54
C ASP A 160 51.23 -22.25 -5.00
N SER A 161 50.22 -21.97 -4.15
CA SER A 161 49.99 -20.69 -3.53
C SER A 161 50.64 -20.47 -2.16
N ASP A 162 51.13 -21.53 -1.52
CA ASP A 162 51.52 -21.53 -0.08
C ASP A 162 50.39 -20.99 0.83
N ASN A 163 49.17 -21.25 0.46
CA ASN A 163 48.02 -20.79 1.22
C ASN A 163 46.94 -21.85 1.31
N MET A 164 45.90 -21.57 2.07
CA MET A 164 44.73 -22.44 2.10
C MET A 164 44.05 -22.50 0.74
N SER A 165 43.52 -23.69 0.44
CA SER A 165 42.67 -23.85 -0.75
C SER A 165 41.44 -24.67 -0.40
N LEU A 166 40.31 -24.27 -1.00
CA LEU A 166 39.01 -24.90 -0.86
C LEU A 166 38.79 -25.92 -2.01
N SER A 167 38.30 -27.09 -1.70
CA SER A 167 37.82 -27.99 -2.77
C SER A 167 36.49 -27.47 -3.34
N GLY A 168 36.18 -27.88 -4.57
CA GLY A 168 34.81 -27.86 -5.04
C GLY A 168 33.92 -28.84 -4.32
N LYS A 169 32.69 -29.01 -4.80
CA LYS A 169 31.73 -29.99 -4.32
C LYS A 169 32.31 -31.42 -4.41
N VAL A 170 32.29 -32.12 -3.31
CA VAL A 170 32.66 -33.50 -3.25
C VAL A 170 31.61 -34.35 -2.52
N ARG A 171 31.57 -35.65 -2.86
CA ARG A 171 30.92 -36.62 -1.99
C ARG A 171 31.95 -37.07 -0.93
N LEU A 172 31.59 -36.88 0.34
CA LEU A 172 32.50 -37.27 1.42
C LEU A 172 32.59 -38.79 1.55
N VAL A 173 33.79 -39.29 1.79
CA VAL A 173 34.03 -40.72 1.99
C VAL A 173 33.33 -41.26 3.24
N GLN A 174 33.05 -40.35 4.18
CA GLN A 174 32.31 -40.65 5.41
C GLN A 174 30.79 -40.84 5.16
N GLU A 175 30.27 -40.35 4.05
CA GLU A 175 28.84 -40.44 3.73
C GLU A 175 28.45 -41.84 3.27
N SER A 176 27.36 -42.37 3.85
CA SER A 176 26.74 -43.64 3.43
C SER A 176 25.29 -43.69 3.88
N GLY A 177 24.39 -44.20 3.03
CA GLY A 177 22.95 -44.34 3.33
C GLY A 177 22.11 -43.20 2.83
N ASN A 178 20.90 -43.06 3.38
CA ASN A 178 19.83 -42.17 2.84
C ASN A 178 19.98 -40.69 3.18
N ASN A 179 21.05 -40.27 3.88
CA ASN A 179 21.23 -38.85 4.29
C ASN A 179 22.58 -38.31 3.79
N GLU A 180 22.84 -38.53 2.51
CA GLU A 180 24.05 -38.00 1.87
C GLU A 180 23.89 -36.51 1.59
N GLN A 181 24.92 -35.72 1.94
CA GLN A 181 24.99 -34.29 1.66
C GLN A 181 26.21 -33.98 0.80
N ALA A 182 26.14 -32.85 0.09
CA ALA A 182 27.34 -32.27 -0.49
C ALA A 182 28.35 -31.91 0.58
N GLY A 183 29.61 -32.17 0.31
CA GLY A 183 30.71 -31.76 1.17
C GLY A 183 31.73 -30.94 0.43
N PHE A 184 32.58 -30.30 1.18
CA PHE A 184 33.78 -29.64 0.70
C PHE A 184 34.89 -29.77 1.75
N LEU A 185 36.14 -29.57 1.34
CA LEU A 185 37.27 -29.63 2.23
C LEU A 185 38.14 -28.37 2.07
N MET A 186 38.81 -28.01 3.13
CA MET A 186 39.78 -26.93 3.16
C MET A 186 41.14 -27.55 3.45
N TYR A 187 42.15 -27.16 2.68
CA TYR A 187 43.50 -27.73 2.77
C TYR A 187 44.51 -26.65 3.06
N LEU A 188 45.42 -26.89 4.01
CA LEU A 188 46.57 -26.07 4.33
C LEU A 188 47.84 -26.88 4.12
N PRO A 189 48.79 -26.47 3.25
CA PRO A 189 49.99 -27.23 3.00
C PRO A 189 50.96 -27.18 4.20
N ILE A 190 51.60 -28.27 4.47
CA ILE A 190 52.60 -28.41 5.54
C ILE A 190 53.92 -28.88 4.90
N TYR A 191 54.95 -28.10 5.11
CA TYR A 191 56.27 -28.35 4.53
C TYR A 191 57.26 -28.91 5.55
N GLU A 192 58.33 -29.54 5.04
CA GLU A 192 59.43 -30.05 5.86
C GLU A 192 60.09 -28.90 6.62
N ARG A 193 60.30 -29.07 7.90
CA ARG A 193 60.87 -28.05 8.75
C ARG A 193 62.28 -27.67 8.25
N ASP A 194 62.62 -26.38 8.35
CA ASP A 194 63.89 -25.83 7.97
C ASP A 194 64.28 -25.98 6.46
N LYS A 195 63.32 -26.37 5.62
CA LYS A 195 63.45 -26.43 4.18
C LYS A 195 62.83 -25.18 3.52
N PRO A 196 63.47 -24.69 2.44
CA PRO A 196 62.92 -23.54 1.72
C PRO A 196 61.59 -23.93 1.04
N HIS A 197 60.65 -22.98 1.02
CA HIS A 197 59.34 -23.12 0.35
C HIS A 197 58.87 -21.79 -0.25
N THR A 198 59.82 -20.93 -0.65
CA THR A 198 59.53 -19.64 -1.29
C THR A 198 59.13 -19.81 -2.75
N LEU A 199 59.85 -20.64 -3.49
CA LEU A 199 59.57 -20.95 -4.88
C LEU A 199 58.55 -22.15 -4.98
N ILE A 200 57.76 -22.15 -6.08
CA ILE A 200 56.81 -23.25 -6.33
C ILE A 200 57.51 -24.64 -6.35
N THR A 201 58.68 -24.68 -7.00
CA THR A 201 59.50 -25.90 -7.07
C THR A 201 59.94 -26.37 -5.71
N GLU A 202 60.38 -25.45 -4.83
CA GLU A 202 60.76 -25.79 -3.45
C GLU A 202 59.58 -26.29 -2.65
N ARG A 203 58.39 -25.70 -2.86
CA ARG A 203 57.13 -26.13 -2.23
C ARG A 203 56.75 -27.54 -2.64
N GLN A 204 56.84 -27.84 -3.92
CA GLN A 204 56.53 -29.19 -4.44
C GLN A 204 57.53 -30.22 -3.99
N GLU A 205 58.82 -29.88 -3.79
CA GLU A 205 59.83 -30.77 -3.30
C GLU A 205 59.75 -31.01 -1.79
N ASN A 206 59.40 -29.96 -1.02
CA ASN A 206 59.49 -29.97 0.43
C ASN A 206 58.14 -30.18 1.15
N ILE A 207 57.03 -30.39 0.42
CA ILE A 207 55.74 -30.70 1.00
C ILE A 207 55.74 -32.04 1.70
N ILE A 208 55.27 -32.11 2.95
CA ILE A 208 55.05 -33.36 3.67
C ILE A 208 53.62 -33.82 3.67
N GLY A 209 52.68 -32.92 3.47
CA GLY A 209 51.25 -33.23 3.44
C GLY A 209 50.39 -32.00 3.69
N TRP A 210 49.16 -32.23 4.06
CA TRP A 210 48.18 -31.16 4.28
C TRP A 210 47.44 -31.37 5.61
N ALA A 211 47.38 -30.35 6.43
CA ALA A 211 46.33 -30.23 7.42
C ALA A 211 45.05 -29.92 6.67
N TYR A 212 43.93 -30.53 7.05
CA TYR A 212 42.66 -30.31 6.36
C TYR A 212 41.48 -30.36 7.31
N SER A 213 40.41 -29.69 6.92
CA SER A 213 39.09 -29.76 7.56
C SER A 213 38.06 -30.26 6.58
N VAL A 214 37.07 -31.00 7.10
CA VAL A 214 35.99 -31.63 6.33
C VAL A 214 34.67 -31.00 6.72
N PHE A 215 33.89 -30.57 5.74
CA PHE A 215 32.60 -29.92 5.94
C PHE A 215 31.49 -30.66 5.25
N ARG A 216 30.33 -30.77 5.95
CA ARG A 216 29.04 -31.13 5.36
C ARG A 216 28.26 -29.86 5.16
N MET A 217 27.73 -29.65 3.95
CA MET A 217 27.19 -28.36 3.56
C MET A 217 25.95 -27.96 4.37
N ASN A 218 25.01 -28.88 4.62
CA ASN A 218 23.83 -28.57 5.42
C ASN A 218 24.19 -28.25 6.88
N ASP A 219 25.20 -28.97 7.43
CA ASP A 219 25.69 -28.70 8.80
C ASP A 219 26.42 -27.35 8.85
N PHE A 220 27.18 -27.01 7.80
CA PHE A 220 27.83 -25.73 7.63
C PHE A 220 26.81 -24.58 7.56
N MET A 221 25.70 -24.77 6.87
CA MET A 221 24.65 -23.73 6.74
C MET A 221 23.74 -23.66 7.96
N ARG A 222 23.81 -24.63 8.89
CA ARG A 222 22.97 -24.60 10.10
C ARG A 222 23.21 -23.34 10.93
N GLY A 223 22.15 -22.57 11.15
CA GLY A 223 22.21 -21.30 11.89
C GLY A 223 22.80 -20.11 11.14
N VAL A 224 23.13 -20.25 9.83
CA VAL A 224 23.54 -19.10 8.99
C VAL A 224 22.36 -18.16 8.73
N HIS A 225 21.15 -18.67 8.77
CA HIS A 225 19.93 -17.87 8.57
C HIS A 225 19.61 -16.90 9.73
N GLY A 226 20.32 -16.97 10.87
CA GLY A 226 20.09 -16.13 12.04
C GLY A 226 18.71 -16.38 12.69
N GLU A 227 18.20 -15.40 13.41
CA GLU A 227 16.89 -15.46 14.07
C GLU A 227 15.72 -15.56 13.06
N TYR A 228 15.96 -15.30 11.79
CA TYR A 228 14.95 -15.19 10.71
C TYR A 228 15.14 -16.28 9.66
N ALA A 229 15.31 -17.49 10.11
CA ALA A 229 15.63 -18.66 9.29
C ALA A 229 14.68 -18.93 8.10
N ASN A 230 13.45 -18.38 8.13
CA ASN A 230 12.39 -18.75 7.20
C ASN A 230 11.94 -17.58 6.31
N ASP A 231 12.72 -16.52 6.17
CA ASP A 231 12.35 -15.38 5.34
C ASP A 231 13.05 -15.33 3.97
N LEU A 232 14.18 -16.05 3.85
CA LEU A 232 14.94 -16.19 2.61
C LEU A 232 15.05 -17.65 2.18
N ASP A 233 14.90 -17.88 0.90
CA ASP A 233 15.28 -19.11 0.24
C ASP A 233 16.69 -18.93 -0.31
N ILE A 234 17.63 -19.80 0.11
CA ILE A 234 19.06 -19.70 -0.19
C ILE A 234 19.53 -21.00 -0.80
N ASP A 235 20.07 -20.91 -2.01
CA ASP A 235 20.74 -22.01 -2.68
C ASP A 235 22.20 -21.68 -2.92
N ILE A 236 23.09 -22.66 -2.78
CA ILE A 236 24.53 -22.48 -3.00
C ILE A 236 25.00 -23.48 -4.03
N PHE A 237 25.71 -22.98 -5.03
CA PHE A 237 26.28 -23.74 -6.13
C PHE A 237 27.80 -23.65 -6.12
N ASP A 238 28.47 -24.73 -6.49
CA ASP A 238 29.91 -24.83 -6.67
C ASP A 238 30.34 -24.18 -7.99
N GLY A 239 31.14 -23.12 -7.91
CA GLY A 239 31.57 -22.36 -9.08
C GLY A 239 30.49 -21.37 -9.60
N GLU A 240 30.65 -20.97 -10.84
CA GLU A 240 29.80 -19.98 -11.49
C GLU A 240 28.56 -20.57 -12.19
N VAL A 241 28.56 -21.88 -12.41
CA VAL A 241 27.51 -22.59 -13.14
C VAL A 241 26.39 -23.01 -12.21
N ILE A 242 25.18 -22.57 -12.51
CA ILE A 242 23.96 -22.95 -11.77
C ILE A 242 23.37 -24.21 -12.44
N SER A 243 23.54 -25.38 -11.78
CA SER A 243 23.02 -26.67 -12.25
C SER A 243 22.76 -27.60 -11.06
N TYR A 244 22.01 -28.68 -11.27
CA TYR A 244 21.83 -29.71 -10.24
C TYR A 244 23.14 -30.40 -9.85
N GLU A 245 24.09 -30.47 -10.78
CA GLU A 245 25.40 -31.07 -10.52
C GLU A 245 26.23 -30.21 -9.56
N THR A 246 26.14 -28.87 -9.71
CA THR A 246 26.88 -27.92 -8.89
C THR A 246 26.15 -27.53 -7.62
N LEU A 247 24.87 -27.86 -7.44
CA LEU A 247 24.09 -27.56 -6.25
C LEU A 247 24.69 -28.20 -5.01
N MET A 248 25.07 -27.40 -4.03
CA MET A 248 25.63 -27.83 -2.75
C MET A 248 24.62 -27.76 -1.60
N TYR A 249 23.74 -26.73 -1.63
CA TYR A 249 22.77 -26.45 -0.59
C TYR A 249 21.48 -25.89 -1.20
N ASP A 250 20.36 -26.35 -0.67
CA ASP A 250 19.00 -25.85 -0.97
C ASP A 250 18.25 -25.73 0.37
N SER A 251 17.94 -24.50 0.78
CA SER A 251 17.37 -24.24 2.10
C SER A 251 15.90 -24.63 2.24
N ASN A 252 15.18 -24.74 1.12
CA ASN A 252 13.73 -24.93 1.09
C ASN A 252 13.32 -26.17 0.29
N GLU A 253 14.29 -26.99 -0.15
CA GLU A 253 14.07 -28.14 -1.04
C GLU A 253 13.26 -27.77 -2.29
N SER A 254 13.27 -26.47 -2.69
CA SER A 254 12.47 -25.93 -3.77
C SER A 254 12.80 -26.54 -5.13
N LEU A 255 14.07 -26.89 -5.33
CA LEU A 255 14.54 -27.53 -6.56
C LEU A 255 14.12 -28.99 -6.63
N SER A 256 14.01 -29.67 -5.51
CA SER A 256 13.48 -31.05 -5.44
C SER A 256 11.98 -31.09 -5.75
N LEU A 257 11.28 -29.96 -5.58
CA LEU A 257 9.87 -29.78 -5.96
C LEU A 257 9.67 -29.37 -7.42
N GLY A 258 10.76 -29.27 -8.23
CA GLY A 258 10.71 -29.02 -9.66
C GLY A 258 10.69 -27.53 -10.06
N GLU A 259 11.10 -26.61 -9.18
CA GLU A 259 11.26 -25.20 -9.56
C GLU A 259 12.37 -25.00 -10.61
N PRO A 260 12.19 -24.11 -11.59
CA PRO A 260 13.20 -23.83 -12.61
C PRO A 260 14.47 -23.20 -12.02
N LEU A 261 15.65 -23.73 -12.37
CA LEU A 261 16.95 -23.18 -11.97
C LEU A 261 17.12 -21.70 -12.36
N ASN A 262 16.51 -21.27 -13.46
CA ASN A 262 16.62 -19.90 -14.01
C ASN A 262 15.39 -19.02 -13.70
N SER A 263 14.73 -19.22 -12.57
CA SER A 263 13.61 -18.37 -12.17
C SER A 263 14.08 -16.91 -11.94
N LYS A 264 13.38 -15.95 -12.57
CA LYS A 264 13.64 -14.51 -12.39
C LYS A 264 13.35 -13.99 -10.98
N ALA A 265 12.72 -14.81 -10.15
CA ALA A 265 12.42 -14.47 -8.77
C ALA A 265 13.67 -14.44 -7.87
N TYR A 266 14.76 -15.09 -8.30
CA TYR A 266 16.00 -15.13 -7.56
C TYR A 266 16.98 -14.04 -7.98
N LYS A 267 17.75 -13.53 -7.01
CA LYS A 267 18.97 -12.76 -7.24
C LYS A 267 20.18 -13.65 -7.05
N ILE A 268 21.22 -13.42 -7.84
CA ILE A 268 22.43 -14.24 -7.89
C ILE A 268 23.60 -13.41 -7.41
N TYR A 269 24.36 -13.97 -6.46
CA TYR A 269 25.53 -13.34 -5.85
C TYR A 269 26.71 -14.31 -5.89
N PRO A 270 27.72 -14.09 -6.76
CA PRO A 270 28.98 -14.81 -6.65
C PRO A 270 29.75 -14.28 -5.44
N ILE A 271 30.28 -15.20 -4.62
CA ILE A 271 31.16 -14.90 -3.50
C ILE A 271 32.46 -15.69 -3.63
N THR A 272 33.58 -15.12 -3.21
CA THR A 272 34.85 -15.85 -3.13
C THR A 272 35.04 -16.35 -1.71
N VAL A 273 35.15 -17.68 -1.58
CA VAL A 273 35.36 -18.38 -0.32
C VAL A 273 36.76 -18.98 -0.37
N VAL A 274 37.71 -18.43 0.40
CA VAL A 274 39.13 -18.75 0.34
C VAL A 274 39.70 -18.41 -1.06
N ASP A 275 39.90 -19.41 -1.89
CA ASP A 275 40.38 -19.33 -3.29
C ASP A 275 39.39 -19.90 -4.30
N HIS A 276 38.12 -20.11 -3.87
CA HIS A 276 37.09 -20.79 -4.66
C HIS A 276 35.81 -19.94 -4.76
N VAL A 277 35.14 -19.98 -5.91
CA VAL A 277 33.89 -19.22 -6.11
C VAL A 277 32.71 -20.10 -5.74
N TRP A 278 31.81 -19.54 -4.94
CA TRP A 278 30.44 -20.06 -4.76
C TRP A 278 29.45 -19.10 -5.35
N THR A 279 28.42 -19.61 -6.03
CA THR A 279 27.31 -18.82 -6.48
C THR A 279 26.13 -19.02 -5.55
N ILE A 280 25.72 -17.94 -4.89
CA ILE A 280 24.55 -17.93 -4.02
C ILE A 280 23.37 -17.40 -4.79
N ARG A 281 22.27 -18.15 -4.81
CA ARG A 281 21.00 -17.79 -5.39
C ARG A 281 20.00 -17.55 -4.25
N ILE A 282 19.40 -16.35 -4.17
CA ILE A 282 18.54 -15.95 -3.05
C ILE A 282 17.24 -15.36 -3.56
N ARG A 283 16.11 -15.74 -2.95
CA ARG A 283 14.82 -15.07 -3.11
C ARG A 283 14.13 -14.86 -1.74
N PRO A 284 13.24 -13.86 -1.64
CA PRO A 284 12.39 -13.72 -0.46
C PRO A 284 11.29 -14.80 -0.46
N LEU A 285 11.02 -15.39 0.70
CA LEU A 285 9.87 -16.25 0.94
C LEU A 285 8.63 -15.43 1.31
N PRO A 286 7.41 -15.99 1.25
CA PRO A 286 6.19 -15.27 1.64
C PRO A 286 6.23 -14.67 3.05
N THR A 287 6.93 -15.32 3.98
CA THR A 287 7.15 -14.84 5.35
C THR A 287 7.97 -13.56 5.42
N PHE A 288 8.81 -13.28 4.43
CA PHE A 288 9.55 -12.03 4.29
C PHE A 288 8.61 -10.82 4.19
N ASN A 289 7.55 -10.94 3.38
CA ASN A 289 6.57 -9.86 3.18
C ASN A 289 5.77 -9.55 4.45
N LEU A 290 5.62 -10.51 5.38
CA LEU A 290 4.93 -10.27 6.66
C LEU A 290 5.71 -9.33 7.60
N ARG A 291 6.99 -9.09 7.32
CA ARG A 291 7.86 -8.22 8.13
C ARG A 291 7.97 -6.80 7.59
N VAL A 292 7.59 -6.60 6.35
CA VAL A 292 7.51 -5.28 5.72
C VAL A 292 6.04 -4.92 5.63
N ASP A 293 5.68 -3.74 6.14
CA ASP A 293 4.30 -3.25 6.08
C ASP A 293 3.91 -2.98 4.62
N THR A 294 3.31 -3.99 3.99
CA THR A 294 2.87 -3.96 2.59
C THR A 294 1.47 -3.36 2.42
N ASP A 295 0.74 -3.16 3.53
CA ASP A 295 -0.66 -2.73 3.49
C ASP A 295 -0.83 -1.20 3.49
N GLN A 296 0.24 -0.46 3.79
CA GLN A 296 0.21 1.00 3.83
C GLN A 296 -0.36 1.66 2.56
N PRO A 297 0.03 1.29 1.33
CA PRO A 297 -0.54 1.90 0.12
C PRO A 297 -2.05 1.69 0.01
N ILE A 298 -2.54 0.49 0.33
CA ILE A 298 -3.96 0.16 0.29
C ILE A 298 -4.73 0.98 1.33
N MET A 299 -4.19 1.11 2.55
CA MET A 299 -4.79 1.92 3.60
C MET A 299 -4.86 3.41 3.20
N VAL A 300 -3.81 3.95 2.60
CA VAL A 300 -3.80 5.33 2.07
C VAL A 300 -4.87 5.51 0.99
N ALA A 301 -5.02 4.56 0.07
CA ALA A 301 -6.04 4.60 -0.97
C ALA A 301 -7.47 4.57 -0.39
N LEU A 302 -7.73 3.68 0.57
CA LEU A 302 -9.04 3.54 1.20
C LEU A 302 -9.41 4.79 2.01
N VAL A 303 -8.52 5.26 2.87
CA VAL A 303 -8.74 6.44 3.71
C VAL A 303 -8.88 7.70 2.84
N GLY A 304 -8.02 7.88 1.86
CA GLY A 304 -8.06 9.00 0.93
C GLY A 304 -9.35 9.03 0.10
N SER A 305 -9.80 7.88 -0.38
CA SER A 305 -11.07 7.76 -1.14
C SER A 305 -12.28 8.05 -0.25
N ALA A 306 -12.32 7.48 0.95
CA ALA A 306 -13.40 7.71 1.91
C ALA A 306 -13.49 9.20 2.32
N ALA A 307 -12.35 9.82 2.61
CA ALA A 307 -12.27 11.25 2.93
C ALA A 307 -12.75 12.14 1.75
N SER A 308 -12.38 11.78 0.51
CA SER A 308 -12.81 12.49 -0.70
C SER A 308 -14.32 12.44 -0.91
N ILE A 309 -14.93 11.27 -0.68
CA ILE A 309 -16.38 11.07 -0.75
C ILE A 309 -17.08 11.86 0.36
N ALA A 310 -16.61 11.76 1.59
CA ALA A 310 -17.19 12.46 2.73
C ALA A 310 -17.15 13.98 2.54
N LEU A 311 -16.01 14.53 2.11
CA LEU A 311 -15.88 15.97 1.83
C LEU A 311 -16.84 16.41 0.74
N THR A 312 -16.97 15.64 -0.33
CA THR A 312 -17.87 15.96 -1.44
C THR A 312 -19.33 15.95 -0.98
N LEU A 313 -19.72 14.96 -0.15
CA LEU A 313 -21.06 14.88 0.43
C LEU A 313 -21.36 16.07 1.35
N ILE A 314 -20.42 16.45 2.22
CA ILE A 314 -20.58 17.60 3.12
C ILE A 314 -20.80 18.88 2.30
N VAL A 315 -19.96 19.12 1.29
CA VAL A 315 -20.11 20.31 0.43
C VAL A 315 -21.44 20.31 -0.30
N TRP A 316 -21.86 19.16 -0.83
CA TRP A 316 -23.15 19.02 -1.49
C TRP A 316 -24.33 19.33 -0.55
N LEU A 317 -24.31 18.81 0.68
CA LEU A 317 -25.34 19.07 1.70
C LEU A 317 -25.38 20.56 2.09
N LEU A 318 -24.22 21.19 2.26
CA LEU A 318 -24.14 22.62 2.58
C LEU A 318 -24.71 23.48 1.46
N LEU A 319 -24.39 23.20 0.18
CA LEU A 319 -24.89 23.95 -0.97
C LEU A 319 -26.39 23.76 -1.15
N THR A 320 -26.90 22.53 -1.05
CA THR A 320 -28.34 22.27 -1.21
C THR A 320 -29.15 22.82 -0.02
N GLY A 321 -28.62 22.72 1.19
CA GLY A 321 -29.24 23.33 2.38
C GLY A 321 -29.35 24.85 2.26
N ARG A 322 -28.31 25.53 1.79
CA ARG A 322 -28.31 26.98 1.57
C ARG A 322 -29.30 27.40 0.49
N ALA A 323 -29.40 26.68 -0.62
CA ALA A 323 -30.33 26.94 -1.68
C ALA A 323 -31.78 26.82 -1.21
N ARG A 324 -32.13 25.80 -0.42
CA ARG A 324 -33.46 25.62 0.18
C ARG A 324 -33.79 26.78 1.14
N ALA A 325 -32.88 27.09 2.06
CA ALA A 325 -33.07 28.17 3.03
C ALA A 325 -33.30 29.53 2.37
N LEU A 326 -32.65 29.82 1.25
CA LEU A 326 -32.90 31.04 0.45
C LEU A 326 -34.28 31.01 -0.21
N HIS A 327 -34.70 29.89 -0.77
CA HIS A 327 -36.02 29.74 -1.38
C HIS A 327 -37.12 29.96 -0.35
N ASP A 328 -37.02 29.28 0.81
CA ASP A 328 -38.03 29.39 1.88
C ASP A 328 -38.11 30.81 2.49
N SER A 329 -36.97 31.53 2.51
CA SER A 329 -36.90 32.91 2.99
C SER A 329 -37.63 33.93 2.06
N LEU A 330 -37.85 33.56 0.80
CA LEU A 330 -38.39 34.46 -0.24
C LEU A 330 -39.78 34.07 -0.74
N HIS A 331 -40.28 32.90 -0.35
CA HIS A 331 -41.60 32.41 -0.78
C HIS A 331 -42.49 32.08 0.43
N ASP A 332 -43.80 32.19 0.21
CA ASP A 332 -44.83 31.76 1.17
C ASP A 332 -44.94 30.25 1.14
N THR A 333 -44.81 29.59 2.30
CA THR A 333 -44.74 28.14 2.44
C THR A 333 -46.05 27.44 2.08
N LEU A 334 -47.20 28.09 2.20
CA LEU A 334 -48.50 27.52 1.87
C LEU A 334 -48.78 27.53 0.39
N THR A 335 -48.60 28.68 -0.24
CA THR A 335 -49.05 28.94 -1.64
C THR A 335 -47.90 28.78 -2.65
N GLY A 336 -46.66 28.74 -2.20
CA GLY A 336 -45.45 28.74 -3.06
C GLY A 336 -45.25 30.08 -3.81
N LEU A 337 -46.06 31.07 -3.58
CA LEU A 337 -45.92 32.39 -4.18
C LEU A 337 -44.75 33.17 -3.55
N PRO A 338 -44.20 34.17 -4.22
CA PRO A 338 -43.38 35.20 -3.60
C PRO A 338 -44.01 35.71 -2.30
N ASN A 339 -43.18 35.84 -1.25
CA ASN A 339 -43.62 36.50 -0.03
C ASN A 339 -43.48 38.03 -0.16
N ARG A 340 -43.86 38.77 0.90
CA ARG A 340 -43.75 40.21 0.96
C ARG A 340 -42.36 40.74 0.60
N LYS A 341 -41.32 40.08 1.08
CA LYS A 341 -39.93 40.50 0.86
C LYS A 341 -39.53 40.40 -0.63
N LEU A 342 -39.82 39.29 -1.27
CA LEU A 342 -39.53 39.11 -2.70
C LEU A 342 -40.42 40.03 -3.57
N PHE A 343 -41.66 40.28 -3.16
CA PHE A 343 -42.53 41.22 -3.85
C PHE A 343 -42.00 42.66 -3.86
N ILE A 344 -41.56 43.16 -2.68
CA ILE A 344 -40.97 44.49 -2.56
C ILE A 344 -39.74 44.64 -3.44
N ASP A 345 -38.84 43.66 -3.44
CA ASP A 345 -37.65 43.64 -4.30
C ASP A 345 -38.03 43.78 -5.78
N ARG A 346 -39.01 42.95 -6.25
CA ARG A 346 -39.48 43.00 -7.64
C ARG A 346 -40.17 44.35 -7.98
N LEU A 347 -40.94 44.92 -7.04
CA LEU A 347 -41.59 46.20 -7.22
C LEU A 347 -40.55 47.31 -7.34
N GLN A 348 -39.53 47.35 -6.50
CA GLN A 348 -38.44 48.31 -6.58
C GLN A 348 -37.71 48.24 -7.91
N GLN A 349 -37.38 47.03 -8.37
CA GLN A 349 -36.75 46.83 -9.69
C GLN A 349 -37.66 47.35 -10.82
N SER A 350 -38.96 47.04 -10.75
CA SER A 350 -39.92 47.50 -11.77
C SER A 350 -40.14 49.05 -11.76
N LEU A 351 -40.09 49.66 -10.58
CA LEU A 351 -40.13 51.09 -10.44
C LEU A 351 -38.90 51.78 -11.07
N LEU A 352 -37.72 51.25 -10.87
CA LEU A 352 -36.51 51.77 -11.51
C LEU A 352 -36.57 51.69 -13.03
N ILE A 353 -37.12 50.59 -13.58
CA ILE A 353 -37.29 50.40 -15.01
C ILE A 353 -38.35 51.41 -15.53
N ALA A 354 -39.53 51.46 -14.88
CA ALA A 354 -40.62 52.41 -15.31
C ALA A 354 -40.19 53.86 -15.23
N SER A 355 -39.44 54.28 -14.22
CA SER A 355 -38.87 55.61 -14.08
C SER A 355 -37.93 55.98 -15.24
N ARG A 356 -37.04 55.02 -15.59
CA ARG A 356 -36.06 55.21 -16.69
C ARG A 356 -36.70 55.25 -18.04
N GLU A 357 -37.73 54.46 -18.29
CA GLU A 357 -38.42 54.34 -19.57
C GLU A 357 -39.59 55.31 -19.68
N LYS A 358 -39.84 56.08 -18.65
CA LYS A 358 -41.04 56.96 -18.53
C LYS A 358 -42.34 56.19 -18.74
N GLY A 359 -42.35 54.96 -18.32
CA GLY A 359 -43.45 53.99 -18.34
C GLY A 359 -44.32 54.10 -17.11
N SER A 360 -45.31 53.22 -17.05
CA SER A 360 -46.18 53.06 -15.88
C SER A 360 -46.31 51.59 -15.50
N LEU A 361 -46.48 51.35 -14.23
CA LEU A 361 -46.81 50.08 -13.66
C LEU A 361 -47.98 50.20 -12.71
N SER A 362 -48.65 49.07 -12.42
CA SER A 362 -49.73 49.09 -11.45
C SER A 362 -49.54 47.92 -10.44
N ILE A 363 -50.04 48.15 -9.24
CA ILE A 363 -50.16 47.13 -8.23
C ILE A 363 -51.64 46.96 -7.87
N LEU A 364 -52.00 45.71 -7.56
CA LEU A 364 -53.36 45.41 -7.10
C LEU A 364 -53.21 44.79 -5.69
N PHE A 365 -53.89 45.36 -4.71
CA PHE A 365 -54.00 44.79 -3.37
C PHE A 365 -55.33 44.05 -3.27
N ILE A 366 -55.28 42.78 -2.88
CA ILE A 366 -56.42 41.84 -2.93
C ILE A 366 -56.61 41.26 -1.54
N ASP A 367 -57.82 41.30 -1.05
CA ASP A 367 -58.21 40.68 0.23
C ASP A 367 -59.45 39.81 0.00
N MET A 368 -59.45 38.65 0.61
CA MET A 368 -60.56 37.69 0.47
C MET A 368 -61.70 38.06 1.43
N ASP A 369 -62.87 38.39 0.85
CA ASP A 369 -64.02 38.80 1.65
C ASP A 369 -64.53 37.63 2.51
N GLU A 370 -64.71 37.86 3.82
CA GLU A 370 -65.28 36.88 4.77
C GLU A 370 -64.55 35.52 4.82
N PHE A 371 -63.20 35.55 4.67
CA PHE A 371 -62.40 34.35 4.74
C PHE A 371 -62.36 33.70 6.14
N LYS A 372 -62.47 34.53 7.21
CA LYS A 372 -62.48 34.03 8.57
C LYS A 372 -63.64 33.07 8.86
N PRO A 373 -64.91 33.39 8.46
CA PRO A 373 -66.05 32.45 8.56
C PRO A 373 -65.80 31.07 7.91
N ILE A 374 -65.02 30.99 6.83
CA ILE A 374 -64.64 29.73 6.19
C ILE A 374 -63.74 28.93 7.12
N ASN A 375 -62.75 29.54 7.71
CA ASN A 375 -61.88 28.89 8.70
C ASN A 375 -62.70 28.41 9.94
N ASP A 376 -63.57 29.26 10.42
CA ASP A 376 -64.39 28.94 11.62
C ASP A 376 -65.39 27.81 11.37
N SER A 377 -65.93 27.70 10.13
CA SER A 377 -66.96 26.71 9.78
C SER A 377 -66.36 25.40 9.27
N PHE A 378 -65.26 25.39 8.54
CA PHE A 378 -64.68 24.25 7.82
C PHE A 378 -63.29 23.86 8.30
N GLY A 379 -62.70 24.61 9.23
CA GLY A 379 -61.35 24.40 9.77
C GLY A 379 -60.26 25.01 8.88
N HIS A 380 -59.08 25.24 9.52
CA HIS A 380 -57.90 25.88 8.85
C HIS A 380 -57.42 25.09 7.64
N SER A 381 -57.51 23.74 7.67
CA SER A 381 -57.05 22.93 6.52
C SER A 381 -57.86 23.18 5.25
N VAL A 382 -59.17 23.49 5.34
CA VAL A 382 -59.98 23.87 4.20
C VAL A 382 -59.65 25.31 3.76
N GLY A 383 -59.42 26.22 4.73
CA GLY A 383 -58.96 27.56 4.42
C GLY A 383 -57.61 27.56 3.67
N ASP A 384 -56.68 26.73 4.07
CA ASP A 384 -55.38 26.56 3.40
C ASP A 384 -55.54 26.10 1.93
N LEU A 385 -56.47 25.16 1.68
CA LEU A 385 -56.82 24.75 0.31
C LEU A 385 -57.40 25.88 -0.49
N VAL A 386 -58.33 26.68 0.11
CA VAL A 386 -58.89 27.88 -0.55
C VAL A 386 -57.78 28.85 -0.90
N LEU A 387 -56.87 29.17 0.02
CA LEU A 387 -55.76 30.10 -0.25
C LEU A 387 -54.83 29.59 -1.34
N SER A 388 -54.57 28.30 -1.39
CA SER A 388 -53.74 27.71 -2.45
C SER A 388 -54.43 27.78 -3.81
N GLU A 389 -55.75 27.56 -3.86
CA GLU A 389 -56.55 27.72 -5.10
C GLU A 389 -56.65 29.18 -5.51
N VAL A 390 -56.87 30.12 -4.57
CA VAL A 390 -56.83 31.56 -4.82
C VAL A 390 -55.50 31.97 -5.49
N ALA A 391 -54.37 31.51 -4.96
CA ALA A 391 -53.05 31.74 -5.52
C ALA A 391 -52.96 31.30 -6.99
N GLN A 392 -53.48 30.10 -7.27
CA GLN A 392 -53.50 29.54 -8.63
C GLN A 392 -54.40 30.38 -9.59
N ARG A 393 -55.56 30.73 -9.14
CA ARG A 393 -56.49 31.50 -9.93
C ARG A 393 -55.96 32.92 -10.25
N ILE A 394 -55.37 33.62 -9.27
CA ILE A 394 -54.72 34.88 -9.49
C ILE A 394 -53.60 34.72 -10.50
N LYS A 395 -52.72 33.73 -10.30
CA LYS A 395 -51.61 33.49 -11.21
C LYS A 395 -52.07 33.22 -12.65
N SER A 396 -53.15 32.46 -12.83
CA SER A 396 -53.71 32.17 -14.17
C SER A 396 -54.29 33.41 -14.89
N CYS A 397 -54.67 34.44 -14.14
CA CYS A 397 -55.18 35.72 -14.70
C CYS A 397 -54.07 36.61 -15.23
N LEU A 398 -52.81 36.37 -14.80
CA LEU A 398 -51.67 37.22 -15.11
C LEU A 398 -50.92 36.77 -16.37
N ARG A 399 -50.23 37.68 -17.01
CA ARG A 399 -49.21 37.38 -18.03
C ARG A 399 -47.92 36.97 -17.35
N GLU A 400 -47.05 36.35 -18.08
CA GLU A 400 -45.75 35.86 -17.58
C GLU A 400 -44.90 36.95 -16.86
N SER A 401 -45.04 38.20 -17.27
CA SER A 401 -44.35 39.34 -16.64
C SER A 401 -44.96 39.79 -15.31
N GLY A 402 -46.22 39.41 -15.02
CA GLY A 402 -46.89 39.79 -13.77
C GLY A 402 -46.38 38.97 -12.59
N THR A 403 -46.31 39.61 -11.42
CA THR A 403 -45.95 38.89 -10.17
C THR A 403 -47.13 38.92 -9.21
N VAL A 404 -47.52 37.75 -8.69
CA VAL A 404 -48.42 37.67 -7.55
C VAL A 404 -47.62 37.24 -6.31
N ALA A 405 -47.93 37.83 -5.18
CA ALA A 405 -47.34 37.46 -3.87
C ALA A 405 -48.45 37.39 -2.82
N ARG A 406 -48.20 36.56 -1.77
CA ARG A 406 -49.03 36.55 -0.57
C ARG A 406 -48.33 37.35 0.52
N ILE A 407 -49.02 38.35 1.08
CA ILE A 407 -48.47 39.27 2.08
C ILE A 407 -48.63 38.70 3.49
N GLY A 408 -49.75 38.03 3.74
CA GLY A 408 -50.07 37.35 5.01
C GLY A 408 -51.56 37.08 5.11
N GLY A 409 -51.96 36.11 5.90
CA GLY A 409 -53.41 35.79 6.07
C GLY A 409 -54.08 35.47 4.72
N ASP A 410 -55.11 36.26 4.39
CA ASP A 410 -55.94 36.22 3.18
C ASP A 410 -55.60 37.35 2.20
N GLU A 411 -54.49 38.05 2.38
CA GLU A 411 -54.05 39.16 1.57
C GLU A 411 -53.07 38.75 0.47
N PHE A 412 -53.36 39.14 -0.76
CA PHE A 412 -52.50 38.95 -1.92
C PHE A 412 -52.17 40.30 -2.56
N ILE A 413 -51.02 40.39 -3.19
CA ILE A 413 -50.66 41.59 -3.95
C ILE A 413 -50.15 41.17 -5.34
N VAL A 414 -50.53 41.95 -6.34
CA VAL A 414 -50.13 41.71 -7.72
C VAL A 414 -49.37 42.90 -8.24
N LEU A 415 -48.25 42.65 -8.92
CA LEU A 415 -47.48 43.62 -9.67
C LEU A 415 -47.72 43.41 -11.16
N LEU A 416 -48.16 44.48 -11.84
CA LEU A 416 -48.27 44.57 -13.28
C LEU A 416 -47.16 45.56 -13.78
N PRO A 417 -45.98 44.99 -14.20
CA PRO A 417 -44.79 45.82 -14.43
C PRO A 417 -44.91 46.78 -15.63
N THR A 418 -45.91 46.59 -16.50
CA THR A 418 -46.16 47.42 -17.63
C THR A 418 -47.68 47.60 -17.82
N THR A 419 -48.20 48.79 -17.58
CA THR A 419 -49.58 49.18 -17.85
C THR A 419 -49.60 50.41 -18.73
N LYS A 420 -50.32 50.36 -19.84
CA LYS A 420 -50.38 51.47 -20.77
C LYS A 420 -51.44 52.49 -20.35
N THR A 421 -52.50 52.05 -19.75
CA THR A 421 -53.61 52.84 -19.29
C THR A 421 -54.14 52.41 -17.93
N LYS A 422 -54.87 53.30 -17.21
CA LYS A 422 -55.58 52.89 -15.97
C LYS A 422 -56.59 51.78 -16.24
N GLN A 423 -57.12 51.72 -17.44
CA GLN A 423 -58.08 50.72 -17.88
C GLN A 423 -57.45 49.32 -17.85
N ASP A 424 -56.16 49.16 -18.22
CA ASP A 424 -55.47 47.92 -18.25
C ASP A 424 -55.39 47.26 -16.84
N ALA A 425 -55.11 48.11 -15.81
CA ALA A 425 -55.05 47.59 -14.40
C ALA A 425 -56.45 47.21 -13.91
N SER A 426 -57.48 47.99 -14.29
CA SER A 426 -58.89 47.68 -13.95
C SER A 426 -59.34 46.37 -14.59
N GLU A 427 -59.03 46.15 -15.87
CA GLU A 427 -59.40 44.92 -16.59
C GLU A 427 -58.79 43.69 -15.96
N VAL A 428 -57.51 43.76 -15.59
CA VAL A 428 -56.86 42.67 -14.90
C VAL A 428 -57.46 42.44 -13.51
N ALA A 429 -57.71 43.48 -12.75
CA ALA A 429 -58.36 43.43 -11.44
C ALA A 429 -59.76 42.80 -11.53
N GLU A 430 -60.58 43.22 -12.48
CA GLU A 430 -61.91 42.64 -12.71
C GLU A 430 -61.85 41.17 -13.15
N LYS A 431 -60.88 40.83 -14.00
CA LYS A 431 -60.64 39.42 -14.36
C LYS A 431 -60.32 38.58 -13.14
N ILE A 432 -59.45 39.09 -12.27
CA ILE A 432 -59.09 38.37 -11.01
C ILE A 432 -60.32 38.27 -10.11
N ARG A 433 -61.03 39.37 -9.85
CA ARG A 433 -62.23 39.39 -9.04
C ARG A 433 -63.25 38.33 -9.54
N HIS A 434 -63.50 38.30 -10.86
CA HIS A 434 -64.42 37.34 -11.47
C HIS A 434 -63.95 35.92 -11.27
N ALA A 435 -62.68 35.64 -11.51
CA ALA A 435 -62.10 34.31 -11.29
C ALA A 435 -62.20 33.83 -9.83
N LEU A 436 -62.06 34.76 -8.87
CA LEU A 436 -62.17 34.46 -7.44
C LEU A 436 -63.61 34.34 -6.98
N SER A 437 -64.58 34.94 -7.68
CA SER A 437 -66.01 34.78 -7.37
C SER A 437 -66.66 33.48 -7.87
N MET A 438 -65.91 32.73 -8.72
CA MET A 438 -66.35 31.38 -9.17
C MET A 438 -66.29 30.36 -8.04
N PRO A 439 -67.20 29.38 -7.99
CA PRO A 439 -67.20 28.37 -6.93
C PRO A 439 -65.82 27.68 -6.81
N PHE A 440 -65.40 27.40 -5.56
CA PHE A 440 -64.25 26.59 -5.22
C PHE A 440 -64.71 25.17 -4.91
N GLU A 441 -64.41 24.23 -5.80
CA GLU A 441 -64.77 22.82 -5.62
C GLU A 441 -63.62 22.12 -4.84
N LEU A 442 -63.66 22.22 -3.51
CA LEU A 442 -62.59 21.73 -2.62
C LEU A 442 -63.18 20.78 -1.56
N ALA A 443 -62.43 19.71 -1.22
CA ALA A 443 -62.80 18.75 -0.16
C ALA A 443 -64.25 18.19 -0.27
N LYS A 444 -64.75 18.01 -1.51
CA LYS A 444 -66.15 17.56 -1.82
C LYS A 444 -67.21 18.60 -1.46
N GLN A 445 -66.86 19.86 -1.36
CA GLN A 445 -67.76 20.97 -1.07
C GLN A 445 -67.60 22.06 -2.09
N SER A 446 -68.65 22.77 -2.39
CA SER A 446 -68.66 23.93 -3.26
C SER A 446 -68.74 25.19 -2.39
N LEU A 447 -67.63 25.91 -2.27
CA LEU A 447 -67.52 27.14 -1.48
C LEU A 447 -67.53 28.36 -2.39
N ARG A 448 -68.23 29.41 -1.95
CA ARG A 448 -68.19 30.68 -2.65
C ARG A 448 -67.59 31.74 -1.74
N ILE A 449 -66.58 32.43 -2.26
CA ILE A 449 -65.92 33.54 -1.60
C ILE A 449 -65.71 34.63 -2.66
N SER A 450 -65.72 35.86 -2.26
CA SER A 450 -65.40 36.98 -3.13
C SER A 450 -64.11 37.69 -2.71
N SER A 451 -63.67 38.66 -3.42
CA SER A 451 -62.53 39.48 -3.09
C SER A 451 -62.75 40.95 -3.32
N SER A 452 -62.22 41.80 -2.45
CA SER A 452 -62.14 43.18 -2.59
C SER A 452 -60.76 43.61 -3.14
N ILE A 453 -60.66 44.37 -4.18
CA ILE A 453 -59.45 44.70 -4.90
C ILE A 453 -59.24 46.19 -4.99
N GLY A 454 -58.08 46.67 -4.55
CA GLY A 454 -57.63 48.03 -4.72
C GLY A 454 -56.46 48.14 -5.71
N ALA A 455 -56.52 49.11 -6.61
CA ALA A 455 -55.46 49.30 -7.60
C ALA A 455 -54.78 50.69 -7.46
N ALA A 456 -53.48 50.73 -7.56
CA ALA A 456 -52.68 51.95 -7.61
C ALA A 456 -51.69 51.89 -8.76
N THR A 457 -51.49 53.01 -9.47
CA THR A 457 -50.64 53.07 -10.67
C THR A 457 -49.54 54.11 -10.48
N TYR A 458 -48.31 53.78 -10.79
CA TYR A 458 -47.15 54.65 -10.89
C TYR A 458 -47.17 55.37 -12.23
N PRO A 459 -46.82 56.65 -12.29
CA PRO A 459 -46.47 57.56 -11.19
C PRO A 459 -47.66 58.31 -10.53
N GLU A 460 -48.82 58.10 -11.02
CA GLU A 460 -50.00 58.95 -10.69
C GLU A 460 -50.43 58.72 -9.20
N HIS A 461 -50.35 57.50 -8.72
CA HIS A 461 -50.88 57.15 -7.39
C HIS A 461 -49.75 56.93 -6.40
N GLY A 462 -48.51 57.28 -6.74
CA GLY A 462 -47.37 57.19 -5.84
C GLY A 462 -46.02 57.13 -6.57
N SER A 463 -45.01 57.69 -5.94
CA SER A 463 -43.64 57.79 -6.49
C SER A 463 -42.70 56.67 -6.06
N ASP A 464 -43.05 55.91 -5.03
CA ASP A 464 -42.27 54.85 -4.42
C ASP A 464 -43.14 53.66 -4.03
N GLU A 465 -42.50 52.57 -3.64
CA GLU A 465 -43.18 51.32 -3.29
C GLU A 465 -44.11 51.45 -2.08
N ALA A 466 -43.70 52.21 -1.06
CA ALA A 466 -44.48 52.35 0.16
C ALA A 466 -45.78 53.10 -0.09
N MET A 467 -45.68 54.15 -0.87
CA MET A 467 -46.86 54.99 -1.24
C MET A 467 -47.81 54.20 -2.13
N LEU A 468 -47.32 53.51 -3.13
CA LEU A 468 -48.13 52.65 -4.01
C LEU A 468 -48.90 51.59 -3.25
N ILE A 469 -48.20 50.83 -2.39
CA ILE A 469 -48.82 49.80 -1.57
C ILE A 469 -49.88 50.36 -0.65
N LYS A 470 -49.57 51.47 0.07
CA LYS A 470 -50.52 52.14 0.93
C LYS A 470 -51.77 52.62 0.16
N ASN A 471 -51.58 53.15 -1.02
CA ASN A 471 -52.70 53.69 -1.81
C ASN A 471 -53.55 52.59 -2.48
N ALA A 472 -52.94 51.47 -2.86
CA ALA A 472 -53.68 50.29 -3.29
C ALA A 472 -54.46 49.64 -2.14
N ASP A 473 -53.90 49.56 -0.93
CA ASP A 473 -54.57 49.06 0.27
C ASP A 473 -55.76 49.99 0.64
N ALA A 474 -55.61 51.32 0.64
CA ALA A 474 -56.69 52.25 0.87
C ALA A 474 -57.85 52.11 -0.18
N ALA A 475 -57.53 51.86 -1.41
CA ALA A 475 -58.53 51.58 -2.46
C ALA A 475 -59.26 50.24 -2.23
N MET A 476 -58.55 49.23 -1.80
CA MET A 476 -59.12 47.95 -1.43
C MET A 476 -60.05 48.08 -0.22
N TYR A 477 -59.66 48.84 0.79
CA TYR A 477 -60.52 49.14 1.94
C TYR A 477 -61.80 49.84 1.56
N CYS A 478 -61.74 50.79 0.64
CA CYS A 478 -62.93 51.39 0.07
C CYS A 478 -63.81 50.39 -0.69
N ALA A 479 -63.24 49.47 -1.44
CA ALA A 479 -63.95 48.38 -2.09
C ALA A 479 -64.73 47.50 -1.07
N LYS A 480 -64.11 47.20 0.07
CA LYS A 480 -64.78 46.50 1.17
C LYS A 480 -65.99 47.27 1.72
N ASN A 481 -65.84 48.55 1.94
CA ASN A 481 -66.91 49.39 2.48
C ASN A 481 -68.09 49.64 1.47
N ASP A 482 -67.75 49.60 0.19
CA ASP A 482 -68.76 49.78 -0.89
C ASP A 482 -69.56 48.53 -1.24
N GLY A 483 -69.58 47.51 -0.33
CA GLY A 483 -70.36 46.30 -0.46
C GLY A 483 -69.60 45.04 -0.83
N ARG A 484 -68.25 45.08 -0.77
CA ARG A 484 -67.34 43.91 -1.12
C ARG A 484 -67.49 43.50 -2.58
N ASN A 485 -66.75 42.39 -2.94
CA ASN A 485 -66.78 41.85 -4.31
C ASN A 485 -66.71 42.97 -5.41
N ASN A 486 -65.74 43.85 -5.24
CA ASN A 486 -65.61 45.06 -6.04
C ASN A 486 -64.14 45.42 -6.29
N VAL A 487 -63.92 46.19 -7.34
CA VAL A 487 -62.63 46.80 -7.71
C VAL A 487 -62.68 48.30 -7.54
N ARG A 488 -61.71 48.88 -6.85
CA ARG A 488 -61.54 50.34 -6.74
C ARG A 488 -60.15 50.73 -7.21
N ILE A 489 -60.12 51.78 -8.06
CA ILE A 489 -58.84 52.46 -8.40
C ILE A 489 -58.66 53.56 -7.37
N TYR A 490 -57.46 53.72 -6.84
CA TYR A 490 -57.14 54.72 -5.86
C TYR A 490 -57.51 56.15 -6.36
N GLN A 491 -58.07 56.90 -5.46
CA GLN A 491 -58.29 58.33 -5.63
C GLN A 491 -57.85 59.14 -4.38
N PRO A 492 -57.31 60.34 -4.51
CA PRO A 492 -56.75 61.07 -3.37
C PRO A 492 -57.68 61.29 -2.15
N ASN A 493 -58.98 61.28 -2.37
CA ASN A 493 -59.99 61.38 -1.30
C ASN A 493 -60.19 60.08 -0.46
N MET A 494 -59.57 58.95 -0.87
CA MET A 494 -59.72 57.68 -0.20
C MET A 494 -58.80 57.53 1.06
N ASN A 495 -57.88 58.47 1.25
CA ASN A 495 -57.01 58.48 2.44
C ASN A 495 -57.60 59.27 3.63
N ALA A 496 -58.85 59.73 3.53
CA ALA A 496 -59.49 60.63 4.50
C ALA A 496 -60.42 59.88 5.47
N GLY A 497 -60.18 58.58 5.72
CA GLY A 497 -60.97 57.83 6.67
C GLY A 497 -60.12 57.18 7.76
#